data_3808752290cc3de4ebc36be587c516ca
#
_entry.id   3808752290cc3de4ebc36be587c516ca
#
_cell.length_a   1.000
_cell.length_b   1.000
_cell.length_c   1.000
_cell.angle_alpha   90.00
_cell.angle_beta   90.00
_cell.angle_gamma   90.00
#
_symmetry.space_group_name_H-M   'P 1'
#
loop_
_entity.id
_entity.type
_entity.pdbx_description
1 polymer ?
#
loop_
_entity_poly.entity_id
_entity_poly.type
_entity_poly.pdbx_seq_one_letter_code
_entity_poly.pdbx_strand_id
1 'polypeptide(L)'
;MKKLSNYFAYAICLIAMSFTTGAFTNAYANNLPGQPVDLTYAAEKALPAVVHIKYLQNSKIQTVDVQDDPFGDFFDPFGFFGNPGNRGSQKRKIQTPKREGAGSGVIISSDGYIVTNNHVVDGADELTVTLDDNREFSARIIGTDKKTDLALIKIDGKNLPTLPIGDSDKLKVGEWVLAVGNPFNLSSTVTAGIISAKARSLGANDIESFIQTDAAINAGNSGGALVNVKGELIGINAMLYSQTGSYSGYGFAIPTTIMNKIVADLKTYGTVQRAVLGIEGADVNKYVDQQKENGKEIDLGTMEGIYVSKVSEDGAGFEAGIEEGDVITAVDGKKIKKMAELQEYLANKRPGEKVTITFLHNKRQKTAAVTLKNEQGNTKVIKNADLDVLGGNFREINESEKKQLNISYGLMVMKVNDGAFKEAGINKGFIIQKVNDVTMKTIDDLQKAVKEASVSKDPVLYIQGVYPTGKKSYFAVPISK
;
A
#
# COMPACT_ATOMS: atom_id res chain seq x y z
N MET A 1 -51.02 -53.00 34.38
CA MET A 1 -50.07 -51.89 34.58
C MET A 1 -48.69 -52.07 33.91
N LYS A 2 -48.17 -53.26 33.74
CA LYS A 2 -46.85 -53.50 33.04
C LYS A 2 -46.88 -53.20 31.51
N LYS A 3 -47.98 -53.27 30.80
CA LYS A 3 -48.06 -53.02 29.36
C LYS A 3 -48.07 -51.53 28.98
N LEU A 4 -48.60 -50.64 29.84
CA LEU A 4 -48.64 -49.21 29.59
C LEU A 4 -47.25 -48.56 29.79
N SER A 5 -46.40 -49.09 30.69
CA SER A 5 -45.03 -48.63 30.92
C SER A 5 -44.09 -48.80 29.71
N ASN A 6 -44.27 -49.84 28.93
CA ASN A 6 -43.44 -50.10 27.79
C ASN A 6 -43.75 -49.19 26.58
N TYR A 7 -45.01 -48.77 26.38
CA TYR A 7 -45.38 -47.82 25.35
C TYR A 7 -44.91 -46.41 25.65
N PHE A 8 -44.85 -46.03 26.92
CA PHE A 8 -44.31 -44.72 27.33
C PHE A 8 -42.77 -44.64 27.12
N ALA A 9 -42.06 -45.73 27.36
CA ALA A 9 -40.58 -45.81 27.12
C ALA A 9 -40.26 -45.77 25.62
N TYR A 10 -41.07 -46.42 24.76
CA TYR A 10 -40.90 -46.35 23.27
C TYR A 10 -41.22 -45.00 22.72
N ALA A 11 -42.24 -44.29 23.27
CA ALA A 11 -42.61 -42.94 22.83
C ALA A 11 -41.51 -41.92 23.21
N ILE A 12 -40.86 -42.02 24.38
CA ILE A 12 -39.75 -41.16 24.81
C ILE A 12 -38.50 -41.42 23.94
N CYS A 13 -38.22 -42.69 23.59
CA CYS A 13 -37.09 -43.00 22.68
C CYS A 13 -37.29 -42.47 21.27
N LEU A 14 -38.52 -42.51 20.73
CA LEU A 14 -38.85 -41.97 19.42
C LEU A 14 -38.82 -40.43 19.37
N ILE A 15 -39.21 -39.77 20.45
CA ILE A 15 -39.11 -38.30 20.57
C ILE A 15 -37.65 -37.88 20.80
N ALA A 16 -36.85 -38.64 21.53
CA ALA A 16 -35.41 -38.38 21.68
C ALA A 16 -34.63 -38.57 20.38
N MET A 17 -34.99 -39.54 19.53
CA MET A 17 -34.41 -39.74 18.21
C MET A 17 -34.79 -38.63 17.20
N SER A 18 -35.96 -38.03 17.31
CA SER A 18 -36.38 -36.93 16.41
C SER A 18 -35.73 -35.59 16.77
N PHE A 19 -35.26 -35.39 18.01
CA PHE A 19 -34.56 -34.18 18.41
C PHE A 19 -33.03 -34.23 18.11
N THR A 20 -32.46 -35.43 17.99
CA THR A 20 -31.00 -35.54 17.68
C THR A 20 -30.69 -35.48 16.18
N THR A 21 -31.67 -35.78 15.30
CA THR A 21 -31.45 -35.68 13.84
C THR A 21 -31.60 -34.24 13.31
N GLY A 22 -32.31 -33.35 14.01
CA GLY A 22 -32.46 -31.94 13.61
C GLY A 22 -31.28 -31.06 13.95
N ALA A 23 -30.47 -31.43 14.93
CA ALA A 23 -29.32 -30.61 15.36
C ALA A 23 -28.02 -30.96 14.62
N PHE A 24 -27.91 -32.10 13.98
CA PHE A 24 -26.70 -32.52 13.25
C PHE A 24 -26.71 -32.19 11.75
N THR A 25 -27.87 -31.80 11.18
CA THR A 25 -27.96 -31.52 9.74
C THR A 25 -27.50 -30.13 9.33
N ASN A 26 -27.38 -29.17 10.26
CA ASN A 26 -26.93 -27.81 9.93
C ASN A 26 -25.42 -27.56 10.10
N ALA A 27 -24.67 -28.46 10.73
CA ALA A 27 -23.23 -28.26 10.94
C ALA A 27 -22.35 -28.87 9.82
N TYR A 28 -22.88 -29.76 8.99
CA TYR A 28 -22.13 -30.43 7.93
C TYR A 28 -22.57 -30.05 6.50
N ALA A 29 -23.61 -29.21 6.35
CA ALA A 29 -24.16 -28.86 5.03
C ALA A 29 -23.25 -27.93 4.20
N ASN A 30 -22.21 -27.33 4.81
CA ASN A 30 -21.41 -26.30 4.13
C ASN A 30 -20.07 -26.75 3.55
N ASN A 31 -19.70 -28.05 3.60
CA ASN A 31 -18.40 -28.50 3.10
C ASN A 31 -18.41 -29.91 2.48
N LEU A 32 -19.48 -30.33 1.84
CA LEU A 32 -19.44 -31.58 1.06
C LEU A 32 -18.72 -31.32 -0.27
N PRO A 33 -17.69 -32.11 -0.63
CA PRO A 33 -17.06 -32.03 -1.96
C PRO A 33 -18.12 -32.23 -3.04
N GLY A 34 -18.24 -31.26 -3.98
CA GLY A 34 -19.15 -31.34 -5.11
C GLY A 34 -20.46 -30.55 -5.01
N GLN A 35 -20.74 -29.82 -3.94
CA GLN A 35 -21.83 -28.84 -3.90
C GLN A 35 -21.45 -27.62 -4.74
N PRO A 36 -22.34 -27.10 -5.62
CA PRO A 36 -22.12 -25.84 -6.31
C PRO A 36 -21.91 -24.71 -5.31
N VAL A 37 -20.91 -23.87 -5.56
CA VAL A 37 -20.68 -22.68 -4.72
C VAL A 37 -21.69 -21.62 -5.13
N ASP A 38 -22.56 -21.21 -4.19
CA ASP A 38 -23.45 -20.08 -4.40
C ASP A 38 -22.68 -18.78 -4.09
N LEU A 39 -22.45 -17.97 -5.10
CA LEU A 39 -21.75 -16.69 -5.03
C LEU A 39 -22.70 -15.50 -4.94
N THR A 40 -24.03 -15.72 -5.08
CA THR A 40 -25.02 -14.63 -5.10
C THR A 40 -25.07 -13.88 -3.79
N TYR A 41 -24.99 -14.58 -2.66
CA TYR A 41 -24.95 -13.96 -1.33
C TYR A 41 -23.77 -13.00 -1.16
N ALA A 42 -22.58 -13.40 -1.61
CA ALA A 42 -21.38 -12.55 -1.52
C ALA A 42 -21.49 -11.34 -2.44
N ALA A 43 -22.05 -11.53 -3.66
CA ALA A 43 -22.28 -10.44 -4.60
C ALA A 43 -23.31 -9.42 -4.05
N GLU A 44 -24.47 -9.87 -3.56
CA GLU A 44 -25.51 -9.02 -2.99
C GLU A 44 -25.00 -8.18 -1.80
N LYS A 45 -24.11 -8.74 -0.99
CA LYS A 45 -23.47 -8.00 0.10
C LYS A 45 -22.44 -6.98 -0.40
N ALA A 46 -21.68 -7.32 -1.44
CA ALA A 46 -20.56 -6.49 -1.89
C ALA A 46 -21.02 -5.30 -2.74
N LEU A 47 -22.00 -5.51 -3.60
CA LEU A 47 -22.47 -4.52 -4.57
C LEU A 47 -22.79 -3.16 -3.94
N PRO A 48 -23.59 -3.05 -2.86
CA PRO A 48 -23.96 -1.76 -2.29
C PRO A 48 -22.78 -0.99 -1.66
N ALA A 49 -21.70 -1.68 -1.28
CA ALA A 49 -20.54 -1.10 -0.62
C ALA A 49 -19.42 -0.72 -1.60
N VAL A 50 -19.55 -1.07 -2.89
CA VAL A 50 -18.57 -0.70 -3.93
C VAL A 50 -19.09 0.49 -4.71
N VAL A 51 -18.26 1.52 -4.83
CA VAL A 51 -18.64 2.82 -5.40
C VAL A 51 -17.84 3.11 -6.66
N HIS A 52 -18.42 3.94 -7.52
CA HIS A 52 -17.72 4.58 -8.63
C HIS A 52 -17.00 5.83 -8.15
N ILE A 53 -15.75 6.00 -8.55
CA ILE A 53 -14.95 7.20 -8.28
C ILE A 53 -14.60 7.83 -9.62
N LYS A 54 -15.05 9.08 -9.82
CA LYS A 54 -14.65 9.92 -10.93
C LYS A 54 -13.68 10.98 -10.41
N TYR A 55 -12.55 11.15 -11.08
CA TYR A 55 -11.63 12.24 -10.80
C TYR A 55 -11.52 13.20 -11.97
N LEU A 56 -11.24 14.45 -11.63
CA LEU A 56 -10.99 15.52 -12.56
C LEU A 56 -9.63 16.15 -12.24
N GLN A 57 -8.77 16.24 -13.25
CA GLN A 57 -7.51 16.97 -13.19
C GLN A 57 -7.60 18.16 -14.13
N ASN A 58 -7.49 19.37 -13.58
CA ASN A 58 -7.52 20.60 -14.35
C ASN A 58 -6.24 20.78 -15.18
N SER A 59 -6.36 21.53 -16.26
CA SER A 59 -5.21 21.90 -17.09
C SER A 59 -4.18 22.67 -16.27
N LYS A 60 -2.93 22.19 -16.24
CA LYS A 60 -1.79 22.83 -15.55
C LYS A 60 -0.69 23.13 -16.56
N ILE A 61 -0.02 24.29 -16.40
CA ILE A 61 1.18 24.60 -17.19
C ILE A 61 2.36 23.95 -16.46
N GLN A 62 2.87 22.86 -16.99
CA GLN A 62 4.07 22.19 -16.44
C GLN A 62 5.24 22.35 -17.39
N THR A 63 6.45 22.51 -16.81
CA THR A 63 7.69 22.41 -17.55
C THR A 63 8.18 20.97 -17.43
N VAL A 64 7.99 20.17 -18.47
CA VAL A 64 8.34 18.76 -18.47
C VAL A 64 9.70 18.56 -19.11
N ASP A 65 10.63 17.90 -18.38
CA ASP A 65 11.74 17.19 -18.98
C ASP A 65 11.19 15.86 -19.49
N VAL A 66 11.21 15.66 -20.80
CA VAL A 66 10.74 14.40 -21.41
C VAL A 66 11.73 13.30 -21.07
N GLN A 67 11.48 12.55 -20.03
CA GLN A 67 12.06 11.25 -19.78
C GLN A 67 10.92 10.26 -19.54
N ASP A 68 10.95 9.16 -20.28
CA ASP A 68 9.93 8.12 -20.41
C ASP A 68 9.18 7.81 -19.11
N ASP A 69 7.85 7.93 -19.16
CA ASP A 69 6.94 7.43 -18.14
C ASP A 69 6.61 5.96 -18.48
N PRO A 70 7.16 4.97 -17.77
CA PRO A 70 6.91 3.55 -18.05
C PRO A 70 5.48 3.10 -17.74
N PHE A 71 4.68 3.93 -17.07
CA PHE A 71 3.30 3.64 -16.70
C PHE A 71 2.25 4.30 -17.62
N GLY A 72 2.62 5.31 -18.41
CA GLY A 72 1.69 6.00 -19.30
C GLY A 72 1.02 5.06 -20.31
N ASP A 73 1.77 4.11 -20.85
CA ASP A 73 1.26 3.12 -21.83
C ASP A 73 0.36 2.05 -21.20
N PHE A 74 0.43 1.83 -19.89
CA PHE A 74 -0.38 0.82 -19.19
C PHE A 74 -1.81 1.31 -18.90
N PHE A 75 -1.99 2.62 -18.71
CA PHE A 75 -3.29 3.22 -18.41
C PHE A 75 -4.00 3.83 -19.62
N ASP A 76 -3.39 3.82 -20.81
CA ASP A 76 -4.01 4.23 -22.08
C ASP A 76 -4.02 3.07 -23.10
N PRO A 77 -4.77 1.98 -22.85
CA PRO A 77 -4.83 0.85 -23.78
C PRO A 77 -5.53 1.18 -25.11
N PHE A 78 -6.09 2.38 -25.26
CA PHE A 78 -6.79 2.81 -26.45
C PHE A 78 -6.08 3.93 -27.22
N GLY A 79 -4.87 4.36 -26.81
CA GLY A 79 -4.09 5.37 -27.54
C GLY A 79 -4.75 6.74 -27.68
N PHE A 80 -5.71 7.06 -26.82
CA PHE A 80 -6.45 8.32 -26.89
C PHE A 80 -5.60 9.53 -26.47
N PHE A 81 -4.44 9.32 -25.83
CA PHE A 81 -3.65 10.37 -25.20
C PHE A 81 -2.18 10.46 -25.67
N GLY A 82 -1.74 9.63 -26.60
CA GLY A 82 -0.36 9.58 -27.08
C GLY A 82 -0.20 9.88 -28.57
N ASN A 83 0.57 10.88 -28.93
CA ASN A 83 1.05 11.11 -30.29
C ASN A 83 2.53 10.68 -30.40
N PRO A 84 2.90 9.63 -31.14
CA PRO A 84 4.28 9.18 -31.27
C PRO A 84 5.03 9.99 -32.34
N GLY A 85 5.89 10.88 -31.93
CA GLY A 85 6.82 11.51 -32.87
C GLY A 85 7.49 12.78 -32.37
N ASN A 86 8.56 12.72 -31.66
CA ASN A 86 9.84 13.38 -31.94
C ASN A 86 10.77 13.38 -30.72
N ARG A 87 11.92 12.72 -30.82
CA ARG A 87 12.97 12.68 -29.81
C ARG A 87 13.83 13.94 -29.93
N GLY A 88 13.83 14.75 -28.88
CA GLY A 88 14.73 15.89 -28.76
C GLY A 88 14.57 16.54 -27.40
N SER A 89 15.60 16.46 -26.55
CA SER A 89 15.64 17.07 -25.23
C SER A 89 15.59 18.60 -25.33
N GLN A 90 14.39 19.16 -25.20
CA GLN A 90 14.18 20.60 -24.99
C GLN A 90 13.10 20.82 -23.93
N LYS A 91 13.43 21.64 -22.91
CA LYS A 91 12.45 22.13 -21.93
C LYS A 91 11.34 22.88 -22.65
N ARG A 92 10.17 22.27 -22.73
CA ARG A 92 8.97 22.94 -23.25
C ARG A 92 7.97 23.14 -22.11
N LYS A 93 7.41 24.34 -22.04
CA LYS A 93 6.18 24.58 -21.27
C LYS A 93 5.05 23.89 -22.03
N ILE A 94 4.55 22.79 -21.50
CA ILE A 94 3.41 22.08 -22.05
C ILE A 94 2.23 22.38 -21.14
N GLN A 95 1.14 22.85 -21.72
CA GLN A 95 -0.12 22.93 -21.04
C GLN A 95 -0.72 21.53 -21.07
N THR A 96 -0.77 20.85 -19.90
CA THR A 96 -1.45 19.56 -19.80
C THR A 96 -2.94 19.75 -20.04
N PRO A 97 -3.58 18.94 -20.91
CA PRO A 97 -5.02 19.03 -21.10
C PRO A 97 -5.75 18.63 -19.80
N LYS A 98 -7.00 19.08 -19.68
CA LYS A 98 -7.92 18.60 -18.67
C LYS A 98 -8.05 17.07 -18.81
N ARG A 99 -7.85 16.31 -17.72
CA ARG A 99 -7.98 14.85 -17.71
C ARG A 99 -9.14 14.45 -16.80
N GLU A 100 -9.89 13.48 -17.26
CA GLU A 100 -10.91 12.81 -16.46
C GLU A 100 -10.58 11.32 -16.45
N GLY A 101 -10.77 10.69 -15.32
CA GLY A 101 -10.61 9.25 -15.19
C GLY A 101 -11.58 8.69 -14.15
N ALA A 102 -11.63 7.38 -14.09
CA ALA A 102 -12.54 6.70 -13.20
C ALA A 102 -11.90 5.41 -12.63
N GLY A 103 -12.39 5.02 -11.47
CA GLY A 103 -12.07 3.77 -10.81
C GLY A 103 -13.17 3.40 -9.84
N SER A 104 -12.88 2.44 -8.99
CA SER A 104 -13.79 1.97 -7.95
C SER A 104 -13.25 2.30 -6.56
N GLY A 105 -14.10 2.19 -5.56
CA GLY A 105 -13.74 2.28 -4.15
C GLY A 105 -14.61 1.38 -3.30
N VAL A 106 -14.19 1.11 -2.08
CA VAL A 106 -14.91 0.30 -1.10
C VAL A 106 -15.24 1.13 0.13
N ILE A 107 -16.51 1.25 0.48
CA ILE A 107 -16.96 1.92 1.71
C ILE A 107 -16.61 1.01 2.89
N ILE A 108 -15.75 1.48 3.77
CA ILE A 108 -15.27 0.73 4.95
C ILE A 108 -15.88 1.22 6.28
N SER A 109 -16.61 2.34 6.24
CA SER A 109 -17.31 2.83 7.42
C SER A 109 -18.60 3.56 7.05
N SER A 110 -19.61 3.44 7.90
CA SER A 110 -20.95 4.00 7.67
C SER A 110 -21.01 5.53 7.67
N ASP A 111 -19.94 6.19 8.12
CA ASP A 111 -19.76 7.65 8.08
C ASP A 111 -19.06 8.13 6.82
N GLY A 112 -18.65 7.23 5.89
CA GLY A 112 -18.20 7.58 4.55
C GLY A 112 -16.69 7.55 4.31
N TYR A 113 -15.90 6.79 5.06
CA TYR A 113 -14.54 6.46 4.66
C TYR A 113 -14.57 5.39 3.57
N ILE A 114 -13.79 5.64 2.51
CA ILE A 114 -13.69 4.79 1.32
C ILE A 114 -12.22 4.51 1.07
N VAL A 115 -11.88 3.25 0.83
CA VAL A 115 -10.56 2.83 0.37
C VAL A 115 -10.60 2.65 -1.14
N THR A 116 -9.55 3.10 -1.81
CA THR A 116 -9.32 2.91 -3.25
C THR A 116 -7.82 2.79 -3.52
N ASN A 117 -7.42 2.67 -4.78
CA ASN A 117 -6.01 2.75 -5.15
C ASN A 117 -5.52 4.21 -5.20
N ASN A 118 -4.22 4.40 -4.91
CA ASN A 118 -3.60 5.71 -5.04
C ASN A 118 -3.67 6.21 -6.49
N HIS A 119 -3.37 5.37 -7.48
CA HIS A 119 -3.39 5.76 -8.89
C HIS A 119 -4.78 6.23 -9.38
N VAL A 120 -5.89 5.82 -8.71
CA VAL A 120 -7.25 6.29 -9.03
C VAL A 120 -7.46 7.75 -8.63
N VAL A 121 -6.74 8.25 -7.61
CA VAL A 121 -6.94 9.60 -7.06
C VAL A 121 -5.71 10.50 -7.18
N ASP A 122 -4.59 9.99 -7.68
CA ASP A 122 -3.34 10.74 -7.77
C ASP A 122 -3.47 11.93 -8.73
N GLY A 123 -3.12 13.11 -8.25
CA GLY A 123 -3.22 14.35 -9.01
C GLY A 123 -4.65 14.86 -9.24
N ALA A 124 -5.67 14.28 -8.63
CA ALA A 124 -7.05 14.76 -8.74
C ALA A 124 -7.22 16.12 -8.07
N ASP A 125 -7.78 17.09 -8.81
CA ASP A 125 -8.20 18.37 -8.25
C ASP A 125 -9.63 18.28 -7.68
N GLU A 126 -10.48 17.41 -8.26
CA GLU A 126 -11.86 17.16 -7.81
C GLU A 126 -12.15 15.66 -7.85
N LEU A 127 -12.85 15.18 -6.84
CA LEU A 127 -13.30 13.78 -6.72
C LEU A 127 -14.81 13.74 -6.53
N THR A 128 -15.49 12.94 -7.35
CA THR A 128 -16.90 12.62 -7.20
C THR A 128 -17.06 11.14 -6.98
N VAL A 129 -17.81 10.77 -5.96
CA VAL A 129 -18.17 9.37 -5.63
C VAL A 129 -19.64 9.16 -5.91
N THR A 130 -19.96 8.15 -6.73
CA THR A 130 -21.34 7.74 -6.99
C THR A 130 -21.57 6.37 -6.36
N LEU A 131 -22.60 6.27 -5.53
CA LEU A 131 -23.00 5.03 -4.88
C LEU A 131 -23.78 4.13 -5.84
N ASP A 132 -24.00 2.88 -5.46
CA ASP A 132 -24.81 1.91 -6.21
C ASP A 132 -26.27 2.36 -6.41
N ASP A 133 -26.80 3.16 -5.47
CA ASP A 133 -28.13 3.79 -5.55
C ASP A 133 -28.16 5.12 -6.30
N ASN A 134 -27.11 5.47 -7.03
CA ASN A 134 -26.93 6.69 -7.82
C ASN A 134 -26.84 8.00 -7.02
N ARG A 135 -26.69 7.97 -5.71
CA ARG A 135 -26.35 9.17 -4.93
C ARG A 135 -24.92 9.60 -5.22
N GLU A 136 -24.73 10.87 -5.45
CA GLU A 136 -23.42 11.46 -5.72
C GLU A 136 -22.94 12.31 -4.54
N PHE A 137 -21.64 12.23 -4.27
CA PHE A 137 -20.99 12.97 -3.21
C PHE A 137 -19.65 13.53 -3.70
N SER A 138 -19.33 14.76 -3.32
CA SER A 138 -17.96 15.25 -3.40
C SER A 138 -17.12 14.52 -2.35
N ALA A 139 -15.91 14.11 -2.74
CA ALA A 139 -14.99 13.43 -1.84
C ALA A 139 -13.73 14.28 -1.61
N ARG A 140 -13.12 14.08 -0.43
CA ARG A 140 -11.79 14.63 -0.11
C ARG A 140 -10.81 13.52 0.19
N ILE A 141 -9.57 13.71 -0.22
CA ILE A 141 -8.47 12.79 0.08
C ILE A 141 -8.10 12.99 1.57
N ILE A 142 -8.07 11.90 2.35
CA ILE A 142 -7.58 11.88 3.73
C ILE A 142 -6.08 11.63 3.74
N GLY A 143 -5.62 10.78 2.83
CA GLY A 143 -4.23 10.49 2.62
C GLY A 143 -4.04 9.40 1.58
N THR A 144 -2.84 9.34 1.03
CA THR A 144 -2.44 8.39 -0.01
C THR A 144 -1.16 7.68 0.37
N ASP A 145 -0.95 6.51 -0.20
CA ASP A 145 0.26 5.74 -0.07
C ASP A 145 0.68 5.14 -1.42
N LYS A 146 1.61 5.82 -2.08
CA LYS A 146 2.14 5.40 -3.40
C LYS A 146 2.87 4.06 -3.34
N LYS A 147 3.50 3.74 -2.19
CA LYS A 147 4.32 2.52 -2.05
C LYS A 147 3.50 1.23 -2.04
N THR A 148 2.27 1.29 -1.56
CA THR A 148 1.31 0.17 -1.59
C THR A 148 0.18 0.37 -2.58
N ASP A 149 0.13 1.52 -3.26
CA ASP A 149 -0.95 1.93 -4.16
C ASP A 149 -2.32 1.97 -3.47
N LEU A 150 -2.40 2.48 -2.24
CA LEU A 150 -3.65 2.68 -1.50
C LEU A 150 -3.93 4.16 -1.25
N ALA A 151 -5.23 4.51 -1.23
CA ALA A 151 -5.71 5.81 -0.83
C ALA A 151 -6.94 5.68 0.08
N LEU A 152 -7.05 6.61 1.03
CA LEU A 152 -8.23 6.79 1.88
C LEU A 152 -8.89 8.11 1.51
N ILE A 153 -10.15 8.06 1.10
CA ILE A 153 -10.96 9.22 0.81
C ILE A 153 -12.19 9.28 1.72
N LYS A 154 -12.84 10.42 1.80
CA LYS A 154 -13.99 10.65 2.69
C LYS A 154 -15.08 11.40 1.97
N ILE A 155 -16.30 10.89 2.07
CA ILE A 155 -17.55 11.56 1.67
C ILE A 155 -18.38 11.92 2.91
N ASP A 156 -19.21 12.94 2.81
CA ASP A 156 -20.10 13.35 3.89
C ASP A 156 -21.45 12.61 3.78
N GLY A 157 -21.43 11.32 4.12
CA GLY A 157 -22.58 10.42 4.12
C GLY A 157 -22.86 9.86 5.52
N LYS A 158 -24.09 9.37 5.73
CA LYS A 158 -24.51 8.70 6.97
C LYS A 158 -25.21 7.40 6.64
N ASN A 159 -25.06 6.40 7.52
CA ASN A 159 -25.67 5.08 7.37
C ASN A 159 -25.38 4.43 6.01
N LEU A 160 -24.15 4.59 5.53
CA LEU A 160 -23.69 4.02 4.28
C LEU A 160 -23.47 2.51 4.42
N PRO A 161 -23.75 1.72 3.37
CA PRO A 161 -23.46 0.28 3.35
C PRO A 161 -21.96 0.05 3.44
N THR A 162 -21.54 -0.97 4.20
CA THR A 162 -20.13 -1.32 4.38
C THR A 162 -19.94 -2.82 4.25
N LEU A 163 -18.71 -3.23 3.88
CA LEU A 163 -18.31 -4.64 3.94
C LEU A 163 -17.66 -4.99 5.28
N PRO A 164 -17.95 -6.16 5.85
CA PRO A 164 -17.13 -6.71 6.90
C PRO A 164 -15.72 -6.99 6.35
N ILE A 165 -14.70 -6.65 7.13
CA ILE A 165 -13.30 -6.86 6.74
C ILE A 165 -12.87 -8.24 7.19
N GLY A 166 -12.51 -9.10 6.24
CA GLY A 166 -11.96 -10.43 6.47
C GLY A 166 -10.44 -10.40 6.70
N ASP A 167 -9.92 -11.52 7.18
CA ASP A 167 -8.51 -11.73 7.45
C ASP A 167 -7.81 -12.40 6.25
N SER A 168 -7.08 -11.60 5.46
CA SER A 168 -6.38 -12.09 4.26
C SER A 168 -5.22 -13.05 4.57
N ASP A 169 -4.69 -13.07 5.81
CA ASP A 169 -3.63 -14.02 6.19
C ASP A 169 -4.15 -15.46 6.24
N LYS A 170 -5.42 -15.65 6.57
CA LYS A 170 -6.07 -16.96 6.66
C LYS A 170 -6.49 -17.56 5.33
N LEU A 171 -6.45 -16.79 4.25
CA LEU A 171 -6.81 -17.27 2.90
C LEU A 171 -5.93 -18.43 2.46
N LYS A 172 -6.55 -19.37 1.77
CA LYS A 172 -5.88 -20.52 1.14
C LYS A 172 -6.00 -20.45 -0.37
N VAL A 173 -4.96 -20.89 -1.07
CA VAL A 173 -5.01 -21.09 -2.52
C VAL A 173 -6.13 -22.09 -2.85
N GLY A 174 -6.94 -21.75 -3.86
CA GLY A 174 -8.12 -22.51 -4.27
C GLY A 174 -9.43 -22.02 -3.66
N GLU A 175 -9.44 -21.10 -2.69
CA GLU A 175 -10.68 -20.51 -2.17
C GLU A 175 -11.35 -19.61 -3.21
N TRP A 176 -12.67 -19.73 -3.36
CA TRP A 176 -13.47 -18.90 -4.25
C TRP A 176 -13.53 -17.45 -3.79
N VAL A 177 -13.44 -16.54 -4.75
CA VAL A 177 -13.50 -15.08 -4.53
C VAL A 177 -14.28 -14.40 -5.64
N LEU A 178 -14.82 -13.21 -5.33
CA LEU A 178 -15.42 -12.29 -6.26
C LEU A 178 -14.61 -10.99 -6.32
N ALA A 179 -14.30 -10.54 -7.52
CA ALA A 179 -13.80 -9.19 -7.74
C ALA A 179 -14.99 -8.31 -8.18
N VAL A 180 -15.22 -7.23 -7.40
CA VAL A 180 -16.34 -6.32 -7.57
C VAL A 180 -15.82 -4.92 -7.85
N GLY A 181 -16.38 -4.27 -8.85
CA GLY A 181 -16.05 -2.88 -9.21
C GLY A 181 -17.24 -2.17 -9.83
N ASN A 182 -17.14 -0.84 -9.99
CA ASN A 182 -18.14 0.00 -10.65
C ASN A 182 -17.46 0.88 -11.71
N PRO A 183 -17.08 0.30 -12.87
CA PRO A 183 -16.18 0.95 -13.83
C PRO A 183 -16.77 2.17 -14.55
N PHE A 184 -18.06 2.18 -14.86
CA PHE A 184 -18.65 3.14 -15.79
C PHE A 184 -19.87 3.87 -15.26
N ASN A 185 -20.13 3.81 -13.95
CA ASN A 185 -21.35 4.38 -13.34
C ASN A 185 -22.66 3.87 -14.00
N LEU A 186 -22.62 2.71 -14.67
CA LEU A 186 -23.77 2.10 -15.33
C LEU A 186 -24.40 1.01 -14.48
N SER A 187 -23.56 0.21 -13.84
CA SER A 187 -23.90 -0.81 -12.84
C SER A 187 -22.60 -1.44 -12.32
N SER A 188 -22.61 -1.87 -11.08
CA SER A 188 -21.51 -2.63 -10.49
C SER A 188 -21.28 -3.94 -11.24
N THR A 189 -20.03 -4.30 -11.49
CA THR A 189 -19.63 -5.52 -12.20
C THR A 189 -19.00 -6.50 -11.21
N VAL A 190 -19.38 -7.77 -11.32
CA VAL A 190 -18.86 -8.86 -10.50
C VAL A 190 -18.21 -9.89 -11.41
N THR A 191 -16.98 -10.28 -11.09
CA THR A 191 -16.30 -11.42 -11.70
C THR A 191 -15.91 -12.43 -10.64
N ALA A 192 -15.89 -13.72 -10.97
CA ALA A 192 -15.60 -14.80 -10.04
C ALA A 192 -14.32 -15.54 -10.44
N GLY A 193 -13.59 -16.02 -9.45
CA GLY A 193 -12.39 -16.82 -9.61
C GLY A 193 -11.95 -17.41 -8.26
N ILE A 194 -10.69 -17.79 -8.16
CA ILE A 194 -10.11 -18.37 -6.94
C ILE A 194 -8.87 -17.57 -6.51
N ILE A 195 -8.42 -17.78 -5.29
CA ILE A 195 -7.08 -17.39 -4.86
C ILE A 195 -6.07 -18.29 -5.60
N SER A 196 -5.36 -17.72 -6.57
CA SER A 196 -4.37 -18.47 -7.36
C SER A 196 -3.00 -18.53 -6.68
N ALA A 197 -2.62 -17.48 -5.94
CA ALA A 197 -1.39 -17.42 -5.14
C ALA A 197 -1.48 -16.31 -4.10
N LYS A 198 -0.51 -16.31 -3.16
CA LYS A 198 -0.30 -15.26 -2.14
C LYS A 198 1.14 -14.76 -2.21
N ALA A 199 1.39 -13.59 -1.62
CA ALA A 199 2.71 -12.97 -1.53
C ALA A 199 3.42 -12.87 -2.90
N ARG A 200 2.69 -12.32 -3.90
CA ARG A 200 3.25 -12.04 -5.22
C ARG A 200 3.85 -10.64 -5.26
N SER A 201 5.03 -10.55 -5.88
CA SER A 201 5.67 -9.28 -6.22
C SER A 201 5.89 -9.23 -7.72
N LEU A 202 5.55 -8.09 -8.32
CA LEU A 202 5.63 -7.82 -9.75
C LEU A 202 6.72 -6.78 -10.07
N GLY A 203 7.25 -6.08 -9.05
CA GLY A 203 8.20 -4.99 -9.19
C GLY A 203 7.55 -3.69 -9.68
N ALA A 204 6.22 -3.56 -9.53
CA ALA A 204 5.48 -2.36 -9.91
C ALA A 204 5.45 -1.30 -8.81
N ASN A 205 5.45 -1.74 -7.55
CA ASN A 205 5.43 -0.87 -6.36
C ASN A 205 6.60 -1.20 -5.44
N ASP A 206 6.95 -0.29 -4.53
CA ASP A 206 8.03 -0.50 -3.56
C ASP A 206 7.70 -1.62 -2.54
N ILE A 207 6.41 -1.77 -2.19
CA ILE A 207 5.94 -2.77 -1.23
C ILE A 207 4.82 -3.58 -1.87
N GLU A 208 5.12 -4.84 -2.13
CA GLU A 208 4.23 -5.76 -2.81
C GLU A 208 4.12 -7.08 -2.05
N SER A 209 2.89 -7.46 -1.75
CA SER A 209 2.53 -8.80 -1.32
C SER A 209 1.12 -9.09 -1.79
N PHE A 210 0.94 -9.14 -3.12
CA PHE A 210 -0.38 -9.26 -3.71
C PHE A 210 -1.00 -10.65 -3.50
N ILE A 211 -2.32 -10.65 -3.35
CA ILE A 211 -3.17 -11.80 -3.62
C ILE A 211 -3.31 -11.90 -5.14
N GLN A 212 -2.95 -13.04 -5.73
CA GLN A 212 -3.20 -13.33 -7.13
C GLN A 212 -4.53 -14.09 -7.26
N THR A 213 -5.35 -13.69 -8.22
CA THR A 213 -6.63 -14.35 -8.56
C THR A 213 -6.81 -14.45 -10.08
N ASP A 214 -7.59 -15.42 -10.50
CA ASP A 214 -8.11 -15.55 -11.87
C ASP A 214 -9.52 -14.95 -12.04
N ALA A 215 -10.08 -14.33 -10.99
CA ALA A 215 -11.21 -13.42 -11.16
C ALA A 215 -10.78 -12.26 -12.05
N ALA A 216 -11.56 -11.96 -13.10
CA ALA A 216 -11.16 -10.96 -14.09
C ALA A 216 -11.06 -9.56 -13.48
N ILE A 217 -9.84 -9.01 -13.44
CA ILE A 217 -9.55 -7.61 -13.11
C ILE A 217 -9.37 -6.87 -14.44
N ASN A 218 -10.11 -5.80 -14.65
CA ASN A 218 -10.04 -4.95 -15.84
C ASN A 218 -10.01 -3.48 -15.43
N ALA A 219 -9.68 -2.60 -16.38
CA ALA A 219 -9.75 -1.15 -16.16
C ALA A 219 -11.15 -0.78 -15.62
N GLY A 220 -11.16 -0.09 -14.46
CA GLY A 220 -12.37 0.38 -13.78
C GLY A 220 -12.77 -0.42 -12.55
N ASN A 221 -12.40 -1.70 -12.37
CA ASN A 221 -12.57 -2.36 -11.06
C ASN A 221 -11.36 -2.22 -10.13
N SER A 222 -10.30 -1.51 -10.57
CA SER A 222 -9.22 -1.04 -9.69
C SER A 222 -9.77 -0.18 -8.56
N GLY A 223 -9.31 -0.42 -7.33
CA GLY A 223 -9.82 0.20 -6.10
C GLY A 223 -11.09 -0.45 -5.54
N GLY A 224 -11.73 -1.34 -6.30
CA GLY A 224 -12.89 -2.12 -5.87
C GLY A 224 -12.54 -3.28 -4.95
N ALA A 225 -13.55 -4.06 -4.58
CA ALA A 225 -13.43 -5.12 -3.59
C ALA A 225 -13.03 -6.47 -4.19
N LEU A 226 -12.11 -7.17 -3.54
CA LEU A 226 -11.99 -8.61 -3.62
C LEU A 226 -12.66 -9.19 -2.36
N VAL A 227 -13.71 -10.02 -2.52
CA VAL A 227 -14.46 -10.60 -1.41
C VAL A 227 -14.45 -12.12 -1.44
N ASN A 228 -14.53 -12.75 -0.28
CA ASN A 228 -14.70 -14.19 -0.16
C ASN A 228 -16.20 -14.57 -0.29
N VAL A 229 -16.50 -15.88 -0.28
CA VAL A 229 -17.87 -16.41 -0.40
C VAL A 229 -18.81 -16.00 0.74
N LYS A 230 -18.29 -15.43 1.84
CA LYS A 230 -19.09 -14.89 2.95
C LYS A 230 -19.43 -13.40 2.76
N GLY A 231 -18.95 -12.78 1.66
CA GLY A 231 -19.08 -11.35 1.43
C GLY A 231 -18.15 -10.51 2.33
N GLU A 232 -17.06 -11.09 2.84
CA GLU A 232 -16.04 -10.36 3.61
C GLU A 232 -14.99 -9.80 2.64
N LEU A 233 -14.62 -8.53 2.81
CA LEU A 233 -13.55 -7.88 2.08
C LEU A 233 -12.20 -8.53 2.45
N ILE A 234 -11.49 -9.09 1.49
CA ILE A 234 -10.19 -9.74 1.68
C ILE A 234 -9.05 -9.05 0.95
N GLY A 235 -9.37 -8.14 0.05
CA GLY A 235 -8.37 -7.33 -0.67
C GLY A 235 -9.00 -6.18 -1.45
N ILE A 236 -8.16 -5.27 -1.91
CA ILE A 236 -8.49 -4.18 -2.81
C ILE A 236 -7.94 -4.53 -4.19
N ASN A 237 -8.80 -4.63 -5.19
CA ASN A 237 -8.39 -4.89 -6.57
C ASN A 237 -7.42 -3.79 -7.03
N ALA A 238 -6.25 -4.16 -7.53
CA ALA A 238 -5.22 -3.19 -7.86
C ALA A 238 -4.95 -3.15 -9.37
N MET A 239 -4.47 -4.24 -9.94
CA MET A 239 -4.01 -4.27 -11.32
C MET A 239 -4.16 -5.66 -11.94
N LEU A 240 -4.06 -5.70 -13.26
CA LEU A 240 -3.83 -6.93 -14.01
C LEU A 240 -2.37 -6.95 -14.50
N TYR A 241 -1.77 -8.12 -14.57
CA TYR A 241 -0.51 -8.30 -15.28
C TYR A 241 -0.82 -8.77 -16.70
N SER A 242 -0.52 -7.92 -17.68
CA SER A 242 -0.76 -8.23 -19.10
C SER A 242 0.28 -7.54 -19.97
N GLN A 243 0.82 -8.28 -20.94
CA GLN A 243 1.70 -7.71 -21.97
C GLN A 243 0.92 -6.94 -23.06
N THR A 244 -0.39 -7.16 -23.16
CA THR A 244 -1.26 -6.59 -24.19
C THR A 244 -2.31 -5.62 -23.65
N GLY A 245 -2.33 -5.38 -22.33
CA GLY A 245 -3.39 -4.61 -21.67
C GLY A 245 -4.71 -5.36 -21.48
N SER A 246 -4.83 -6.59 -22.03
CA SER A 246 -6.03 -7.42 -21.89
C SER A 246 -5.85 -8.45 -20.78
N TYR A 247 -6.95 -8.80 -20.10
CA TYR A 247 -6.96 -9.83 -19.08
C TYR A 247 -6.44 -11.18 -19.61
N SER A 248 -5.45 -11.74 -18.90
CA SER A 248 -4.76 -13.00 -19.27
C SER A 248 -4.81 -14.06 -18.16
N GLY A 249 -5.73 -13.95 -17.20
CA GLY A 249 -5.84 -14.86 -16.06
C GLY A 249 -5.02 -14.46 -14.84
N TYR A 250 -4.43 -13.26 -14.83
CA TYR A 250 -3.59 -12.77 -13.75
C TYR A 250 -4.13 -11.43 -13.22
N GLY A 251 -5.01 -11.51 -12.23
CA GLY A 251 -5.49 -10.37 -11.44
C GLY A 251 -4.76 -10.31 -10.10
N PHE A 252 -4.59 -9.09 -9.57
CA PHE A 252 -3.88 -8.84 -8.32
C PHE A 252 -4.67 -7.91 -7.42
N ALA A 253 -4.69 -8.23 -6.11
CA ALA A 253 -5.33 -7.41 -5.10
C ALA A 253 -4.40 -7.19 -3.90
N ILE A 254 -4.49 -6.01 -3.28
CA ILE A 254 -3.76 -5.66 -2.08
C ILE A 254 -4.48 -6.28 -0.89
N PRO A 255 -3.80 -7.09 -0.04
CA PRO A 255 -4.42 -7.79 1.09
C PRO A 255 -5.03 -6.84 2.14
N THR A 256 -6.12 -7.26 2.77
CA THR A 256 -6.73 -6.48 3.87
C THR A 256 -5.81 -6.32 5.08
N THR A 257 -4.88 -7.22 5.34
CA THR A 257 -3.88 -7.06 6.40
C THR A 257 -3.02 -5.83 6.18
N ILE A 258 -2.54 -5.58 4.96
CA ILE A 258 -1.81 -4.36 4.60
C ILE A 258 -2.77 -3.15 4.63
N MET A 259 -3.94 -3.27 4.00
CA MET A 259 -4.94 -2.20 3.93
C MET A 259 -5.31 -1.65 5.32
N ASN A 260 -5.61 -2.53 6.27
CA ASN A 260 -6.07 -2.13 7.62
C ASN A 260 -5.06 -1.23 8.32
N LYS A 261 -3.79 -1.57 8.28
CA LYS A 261 -2.72 -0.78 8.89
C LYS A 261 -2.57 0.57 8.19
N ILE A 262 -2.55 0.59 6.85
CA ILE A 262 -2.46 1.82 6.05
C ILE A 262 -3.63 2.76 6.37
N VAL A 263 -4.87 2.24 6.35
CA VAL A 263 -6.08 3.02 6.67
C VAL A 263 -6.03 3.58 8.09
N ALA A 264 -5.62 2.79 9.08
CA ALA A 264 -5.49 3.23 10.46
C ALA A 264 -4.46 4.37 10.59
N ASP A 265 -3.33 4.26 9.91
CA ASP A 265 -2.30 5.27 9.92
C ASP A 265 -2.74 6.56 9.20
N LEU A 266 -3.29 6.45 7.98
CA LEU A 266 -3.80 7.60 7.23
C LEU A 266 -4.89 8.34 8.02
N LYS A 267 -5.78 7.60 8.69
CA LYS A 267 -6.85 8.19 9.51
C LYS A 267 -6.31 8.91 10.75
N THR A 268 -5.24 8.37 11.38
CA THR A 268 -4.74 8.87 12.66
C THR A 268 -3.64 9.92 12.48
N TYR A 269 -2.77 9.73 11.51
CA TYR A 269 -1.54 10.52 11.33
C TYR A 269 -1.51 11.33 10.04
N GLY A 270 -2.43 11.06 9.09
CA GLY A 270 -2.43 11.63 7.74
C GLY A 270 -1.34 11.02 6.82
N THR A 271 -0.45 10.20 7.38
CA THR A 271 0.63 9.52 6.65
C THR A 271 0.92 8.14 7.25
N VAL A 272 1.50 7.26 6.43
CA VAL A 272 1.78 5.87 6.83
C VAL A 272 3.03 5.80 7.71
N GLN A 273 2.93 5.15 8.86
CA GLN A 273 4.05 4.89 9.77
C GLN A 273 4.77 3.62 9.33
N ARG A 274 5.85 3.76 8.54
CA ARG A 274 6.58 2.61 8.02
C ARG A 274 7.70 2.19 8.94
N ALA A 275 7.66 0.92 9.33
CA ALA A 275 8.77 0.27 9.99
C ALA A 275 9.67 -0.40 8.96
N VAL A 276 10.97 -0.17 9.06
CA VAL A 276 11.98 -0.75 8.17
C VAL A 276 13.08 -1.42 8.96
N LEU A 277 13.67 -2.45 8.36
CA LEU A 277 14.85 -3.14 8.91
C LEU A 277 16.16 -2.43 8.50
N GLY A 278 16.11 -1.65 7.41
CA GLY A 278 17.29 -0.95 6.88
C GLY A 278 18.23 -1.89 6.13
N ILE A 279 17.69 -2.80 5.33
CA ILE A 279 18.47 -3.71 4.47
C ILE A 279 18.02 -3.60 3.02
N GLU A 280 18.94 -3.91 2.11
CA GLU A 280 18.66 -4.26 0.72
C GLU A 280 18.93 -5.75 0.54
N GLY A 281 18.16 -6.44 -0.29
CA GLY A 281 18.33 -7.88 -0.48
C GLY A 281 17.48 -8.46 -1.60
N ALA A 282 17.63 -9.75 -1.82
CA ALA A 282 16.89 -10.50 -2.82
C ALA A 282 16.47 -11.87 -2.30
N ASP A 283 15.46 -12.47 -2.93
CA ASP A 283 15.12 -13.87 -2.67
C ASP A 283 16.35 -14.74 -2.92
N VAL A 284 16.66 -15.65 -1.99
CA VAL A 284 17.85 -16.53 -2.07
C VAL A 284 17.92 -17.28 -3.39
N ASN A 285 16.82 -17.89 -3.83
CA ASN A 285 16.77 -18.65 -5.07
C ASN A 285 17.13 -17.77 -6.28
N LYS A 286 16.56 -16.54 -6.38
CA LYS A 286 16.87 -15.61 -7.48
C LYS A 286 18.35 -15.20 -7.47
N TYR A 287 18.88 -14.92 -6.28
CA TYR A 287 20.29 -14.56 -6.13
C TYR A 287 21.22 -15.70 -6.53
N VAL A 288 20.96 -16.94 -6.09
CA VAL A 288 21.74 -18.13 -6.47
C VAL A 288 21.67 -18.40 -7.96
N ASP A 289 20.48 -18.32 -8.58
CA ASP A 289 20.31 -18.49 -10.03
C ASP A 289 21.09 -17.42 -10.82
N GLN A 290 21.02 -16.16 -10.42
CA GLN A 290 21.79 -15.08 -11.03
C GLN A 290 23.31 -15.30 -10.91
N GLN A 291 23.80 -15.78 -9.77
CA GLN A 291 25.22 -16.05 -9.61
C GLN A 291 25.66 -17.24 -10.45
N LYS A 292 24.81 -18.27 -10.59
CA LYS A 292 25.06 -19.41 -11.48
C LYS A 292 25.15 -19.01 -12.95
N GLU A 293 24.26 -18.10 -13.41
CA GLU A 293 24.35 -17.52 -14.75
C GLU A 293 25.66 -16.77 -14.97
N ASN A 294 26.21 -16.17 -13.91
CA ASN A 294 27.51 -15.50 -13.91
C ASN A 294 28.71 -16.46 -13.72
N GLY A 295 28.48 -17.79 -13.77
CA GLY A 295 29.51 -18.82 -13.63
C GLY A 295 30.02 -19.04 -12.21
N LYS A 296 29.27 -18.60 -11.19
CA LYS A 296 29.65 -18.76 -9.78
C LYS A 296 28.67 -19.72 -9.08
N GLU A 297 29.19 -20.79 -8.50
CA GLU A 297 28.42 -21.63 -7.58
C GLU A 297 28.51 -21.06 -6.17
N ILE A 298 27.34 -20.74 -5.61
CA ILE A 298 27.21 -20.21 -4.24
C ILE A 298 26.30 -21.12 -3.42
N ASP A 299 26.77 -21.48 -2.24
CA ASP A 299 25.97 -22.19 -1.24
C ASP A 299 25.75 -21.28 -0.02
N LEU A 300 24.52 -20.86 0.20
CA LEU A 300 24.10 -20.03 1.33
C LEU A 300 23.54 -20.84 2.50
N GLY A 301 23.54 -22.18 2.41
CA GLY A 301 23.00 -23.08 3.43
C GLY A 301 21.47 -23.22 3.40
N THR A 302 20.80 -22.57 2.47
CA THR A 302 19.34 -22.63 2.23
C THR A 302 19.01 -22.15 0.83
N MET A 303 17.87 -22.61 0.30
CA MET A 303 17.27 -22.10 -0.96
C MET A 303 16.08 -21.16 -0.72
N GLU A 304 15.69 -20.97 0.54
CA GLU A 304 14.59 -20.09 0.95
C GLU A 304 15.13 -18.99 1.87
N GLY A 305 14.51 -17.81 1.83
CA GLY A 305 14.88 -16.66 2.65
C GLY A 305 15.35 -15.48 1.83
N ILE A 306 15.85 -14.46 2.52
CA ILE A 306 16.30 -13.18 1.94
C ILE A 306 17.81 -13.06 2.12
N TYR A 307 18.54 -13.09 1.02
CA TYR A 307 19.95 -12.73 0.99
C TYR A 307 20.10 -11.23 1.20
N VAL A 308 20.89 -10.83 2.21
CA VAL A 308 21.17 -9.44 2.53
C VAL A 308 22.34 -8.97 1.69
N SER A 309 22.09 -8.08 0.71
CA SER A 309 23.11 -7.52 -0.16
C SER A 309 23.73 -6.23 0.37
N LYS A 310 23.02 -5.54 1.28
CA LYS A 310 23.49 -4.32 1.91
C LYS A 310 22.74 -4.03 3.21
N VAL A 311 23.41 -3.45 4.18
CA VAL A 311 22.82 -2.99 5.44
C VAL A 311 23.11 -1.51 5.59
N SER A 312 22.08 -0.72 5.92
CA SER A 312 22.22 0.71 6.17
C SER A 312 22.82 0.95 7.57
N GLU A 313 23.85 1.76 7.69
CA GLU A 313 24.55 2.04 8.97
C GLU A 313 23.61 2.58 10.06
N ASP A 314 22.60 3.38 9.69
CA ASP A 314 21.56 3.88 10.60
C ASP A 314 20.37 2.90 10.74
N GLY A 315 20.43 1.73 10.09
CA GLY A 315 19.35 0.77 10.02
C GLY A 315 19.17 -0.05 11.29
N ALA A 316 17.95 -0.52 11.54
CA ALA A 316 17.65 -1.40 12.66
C ALA A 316 18.39 -2.74 12.57
N GLY A 317 18.60 -3.26 11.34
CA GLY A 317 19.36 -4.50 11.08
C GLY A 317 20.83 -4.37 11.45
N PHE A 318 21.45 -3.22 11.15
CA PHE A 318 22.85 -2.95 11.51
C PHE A 318 23.04 -2.97 13.03
N GLU A 319 22.20 -2.28 13.79
CA GLU A 319 22.25 -2.27 15.25
C GLU A 319 22.04 -3.67 15.86
N ALA A 320 21.31 -4.53 15.16
CA ALA A 320 21.06 -5.90 15.57
C ALA A 320 22.16 -6.90 15.14
N GLY A 321 23.23 -6.41 14.47
CA GLY A 321 24.34 -7.22 14.01
C GLY A 321 24.02 -8.10 12.80
N ILE A 322 23.07 -7.68 11.96
CA ILE A 322 22.85 -8.26 10.63
C ILE A 322 23.87 -7.62 9.68
N GLU A 323 24.56 -8.46 8.90
CA GLU A 323 25.65 -8.06 8.01
C GLU A 323 25.32 -8.45 6.55
N GLU A 324 26.03 -7.84 5.62
CA GLU A 324 26.02 -8.25 4.22
C GLU A 324 26.45 -9.72 4.10
N GLY A 325 25.72 -10.50 3.29
CA GLY A 325 25.95 -11.94 3.13
C GLY A 325 25.10 -12.82 4.06
N ASP A 326 24.40 -12.23 5.03
CA ASP A 326 23.46 -12.95 5.88
C ASP A 326 22.20 -13.35 5.08
N VAL A 327 21.50 -14.39 5.57
CA VAL A 327 20.23 -14.82 5.00
C VAL A 327 19.14 -14.79 6.06
N ILE A 328 18.16 -13.89 5.94
CA ILE A 328 17.01 -13.85 6.83
C ILE A 328 16.05 -14.98 6.49
N THR A 329 15.71 -15.79 7.51
CA THR A 329 14.89 -17.01 7.37
C THR A 329 13.57 -16.96 8.14
N ALA A 330 13.46 -16.12 9.18
CA ALA A 330 12.22 -15.95 9.92
C ALA A 330 12.15 -14.58 10.63
N VAL A 331 10.93 -14.12 10.90
CA VAL A 331 10.63 -12.96 11.75
C VAL A 331 9.56 -13.37 12.76
N ASP A 332 9.82 -13.15 14.05
CA ASP A 332 8.96 -13.58 15.18
C ASP A 332 8.51 -15.06 15.07
N GLY A 333 9.40 -15.94 14.59
CA GLY A 333 9.13 -17.36 14.38
C GLY A 333 8.34 -17.69 13.10
N LYS A 334 7.77 -16.70 12.39
CA LYS A 334 7.15 -16.90 11.08
C LYS A 334 8.24 -17.05 10.02
N LYS A 335 8.29 -18.20 9.33
CA LYS A 335 9.25 -18.43 8.24
C LYS A 335 9.06 -17.38 7.14
N ILE A 336 10.16 -16.86 6.63
CA ILE A 336 10.23 -15.92 5.51
C ILE A 336 10.99 -16.62 4.38
N LYS A 337 10.32 -16.80 3.24
CA LYS A 337 10.85 -17.46 2.06
C LYS A 337 11.19 -16.48 0.93
N LYS A 338 10.49 -15.35 0.90
CA LYS A 338 10.56 -14.34 -0.15
C LYS A 338 10.54 -12.93 0.42
N MET A 339 11.13 -11.98 -0.32
CA MET A 339 11.12 -10.56 0.04
C MET A 339 9.69 -10.01 0.25
N ALA A 340 8.73 -10.41 -0.58
CA ALA A 340 7.34 -10.01 -0.43
C ALA A 340 6.73 -10.38 0.93
N GLU A 341 7.07 -11.55 1.48
CA GLU A 341 6.60 -11.98 2.82
C GLU A 341 7.24 -11.14 3.94
N LEU A 342 8.52 -10.78 3.80
CA LEU A 342 9.20 -9.87 4.72
C LEU A 342 8.58 -8.48 4.67
N GLN A 343 8.35 -7.95 3.48
CA GLN A 343 7.72 -6.64 3.26
C GLN A 343 6.31 -6.60 3.84
N GLU A 344 5.49 -7.63 3.60
CA GLU A 344 4.15 -7.75 4.19
C GLU A 344 4.19 -7.76 5.72
N TYR A 345 5.13 -8.54 6.29
CA TYR A 345 5.30 -8.60 7.73
C TYR A 345 5.65 -7.23 8.32
N LEU A 346 6.65 -6.55 7.73
CA LEU A 346 7.10 -5.24 8.19
C LEU A 346 6.07 -4.13 7.89
N ALA A 347 5.30 -4.24 6.80
CA ALA A 347 4.23 -3.29 6.47
C ALA A 347 3.15 -3.21 7.56
N ASN A 348 2.97 -4.27 8.34
CA ASN A 348 2.05 -4.32 9.48
C ASN A 348 2.64 -3.79 10.79
N LYS A 349 3.92 -3.41 10.79
CA LYS A 349 4.63 -2.90 11.97
C LYS A 349 4.77 -1.37 11.95
N ARG A 350 5.03 -0.81 13.11
CA ARG A 350 5.35 0.61 13.29
C ARG A 350 6.76 0.81 13.80
N PRO A 351 7.37 1.97 13.53
CA PRO A 351 8.65 2.34 14.14
C PRO A 351 8.58 2.25 15.66
N GLY A 352 9.61 1.69 16.27
CA GLY A 352 9.68 1.42 17.72
C GLY A 352 9.17 0.04 18.14
N GLU A 353 8.44 -0.69 17.29
CA GLU A 353 8.08 -2.08 17.59
C GLU A 353 9.32 -2.97 17.54
N LYS A 354 9.33 -3.96 18.44
CA LYS A 354 10.41 -4.95 18.51
C LYS A 354 9.98 -6.23 17.80
N VAL A 355 10.90 -6.79 17.02
CA VAL A 355 10.75 -8.07 16.35
C VAL A 355 11.97 -8.94 16.58
N THR A 356 11.81 -10.24 16.48
CA THR A 356 12.90 -11.20 16.55
C THR A 356 13.24 -11.67 15.14
N ILE A 357 14.43 -11.37 14.66
CA ILE A 357 14.91 -11.83 13.34
C ILE A 357 15.75 -13.09 13.53
N THR A 358 15.41 -14.15 12.79
CA THR A 358 16.24 -15.35 12.65
C THR A 358 16.94 -15.30 11.30
N PHE A 359 18.25 -15.46 11.29
CA PHE A 359 19.06 -15.39 10.08
C PHE A 359 20.24 -16.36 10.12
N LEU A 360 20.78 -16.69 8.96
CA LEU A 360 22.01 -17.46 8.81
C LEU A 360 23.17 -16.48 8.63
N HIS A 361 24.14 -16.52 9.52
CA HIS A 361 25.42 -15.86 9.42
C HIS A 361 26.51 -16.89 9.19
N ASN A 362 27.18 -16.87 8.05
CA ASN A 362 28.13 -17.91 7.66
C ASN A 362 27.52 -19.33 7.80
N LYS A 363 26.29 -19.52 7.31
CA LYS A 363 25.49 -20.76 7.38
C LYS A 363 25.11 -21.23 8.80
N ARG A 364 25.40 -20.46 9.83
CA ARG A 364 25.00 -20.74 11.21
C ARG A 364 23.81 -19.90 11.60
N GLN A 365 22.81 -20.53 12.15
CA GLN A 365 21.63 -19.82 12.61
C GLN A 365 21.95 -18.91 13.80
N LYS A 366 21.54 -17.65 13.67
CA LYS A 366 21.55 -16.65 14.74
C LYS A 366 20.14 -16.05 14.89
N THR A 367 19.91 -15.45 16.03
CA THR A 367 18.66 -14.73 16.34
C THR A 367 19.00 -13.42 17.01
N ALA A 368 18.38 -12.34 16.57
CA ALA A 368 18.56 -11.00 17.12
C ALA A 368 17.21 -10.33 17.40
N ALA A 369 17.12 -9.62 18.53
CA ALA A 369 16.00 -8.74 18.83
C ALA A 369 16.27 -7.38 18.16
N VAL A 370 15.36 -6.93 17.33
CA VAL A 370 15.48 -5.73 16.51
C VAL A 370 14.39 -4.73 16.88
N THR A 371 14.75 -3.50 17.22
CA THR A 371 13.80 -2.40 17.33
C THR A 371 13.68 -1.74 15.97
N LEU A 372 12.53 -1.91 15.31
CA LEU A 372 12.30 -1.37 13.97
C LEU A 372 12.34 0.17 13.98
N LYS A 373 12.88 0.74 12.91
CA LYS A 373 13.00 2.18 12.72
C LYS A 373 12.14 2.65 11.54
N ASN A 374 11.90 3.94 11.44
CA ASN A 374 11.34 4.54 10.22
C ASN A 374 12.45 4.73 9.15
N GLU A 375 12.07 5.18 7.97
CA GLU A 375 13.01 5.47 6.87
C GLU A 375 14.03 6.58 7.19
N GLN A 376 13.80 7.35 8.26
CA GLN A 376 14.69 8.38 8.77
C GLN A 376 15.69 7.83 9.82
N GLY A 377 15.71 6.50 10.06
CA GLY A 377 16.63 5.86 10.99
C GLY A 377 16.29 6.06 12.47
N ASN A 378 15.04 6.41 12.81
CA ASN A 378 14.59 6.60 14.19
C ASN A 378 13.20 5.97 14.43
N THR A 379 12.75 6.04 15.70
CA THR A 379 11.47 5.44 16.13
C THR A 379 10.34 6.47 16.30
N LYS A 380 10.55 7.73 15.89
CA LYS A 380 9.55 8.79 16.05
C LYS A 380 8.38 8.57 15.10
N VAL A 381 7.18 8.90 15.60
CA VAL A 381 5.96 8.93 14.79
C VAL A 381 5.99 10.14 13.87
N ILE A 382 5.83 9.92 12.59
CA ILE A 382 5.70 10.98 11.59
C ILE A 382 4.23 11.40 11.56
N LYS A 383 3.94 12.65 11.87
CA LYS A 383 2.59 13.20 11.73
C LYS A 383 2.60 14.13 10.54
N ASN A 384 1.67 13.92 9.62
CA ASN A 384 1.26 14.77 8.50
C ASN A 384 1.75 14.47 7.10
N ALA A 385 0.74 14.44 6.26
CA ALA A 385 0.80 14.36 4.81
C ALA A 385 1.31 15.64 4.12
N ASP A 386 1.35 16.79 4.81
CA ASP A 386 1.68 18.07 4.19
C ASP A 386 3.14 18.16 3.68
N LEU A 387 4.03 17.25 4.12
CA LEU A 387 5.40 17.21 3.62
C LEU A 387 5.57 16.44 2.30
N ASP A 388 4.59 15.64 1.89
CA ASP A 388 4.63 14.92 0.61
C ASP A 388 4.61 15.91 -0.57
N VAL A 389 3.98 17.07 -0.39
CA VAL A 389 3.98 18.16 -1.38
C VAL A 389 5.40 18.68 -1.67
N LEU A 390 6.32 18.56 -0.73
CA LEU A 390 7.73 18.93 -0.90
C LEU A 390 8.49 17.89 -1.74
N GLY A 391 8.00 16.66 -1.83
CA GLY A 391 8.69 15.57 -2.53
C GLY A 391 10.01 15.18 -1.86
N GLY A 392 10.11 15.22 -0.52
CA GLY A 392 11.35 14.95 0.18
C GLY A 392 11.19 14.18 1.48
N ASN A 393 12.23 13.42 1.86
CA ASN A 393 12.35 12.80 3.17
C ASN A 393 13.32 13.63 4.02
N PHE A 394 12.94 13.83 5.28
CA PHE A 394 13.67 14.74 6.19
C PHE A 394 14.02 14.01 7.48
N ARG A 395 15.16 14.36 8.06
CA ARG A 395 15.52 14.01 9.44
C ARG A 395 16.22 15.16 10.15
N GLU A 396 16.16 15.14 11.45
CA GLU A 396 16.98 16.03 12.27
C GLU A 396 18.48 15.66 12.09
N ILE A 397 19.36 16.65 12.08
CA ILE A 397 20.81 16.42 12.03
C ILE A 397 21.30 15.81 13.35
N ASN A 398 22.27 14.91 13.25
CA ASN A 398 22.88 14.26 14.40
C ASN A 398 24.01 15.11 15.00
N GLU A 399 24.55 14.70 16.17
CA GLU A 399 25.60 15.46 16.90
C GLU A 399 26.91 15.54 16.11
N SER A 400 27.25 14.56 15.29
CA SER A 400 28.44 14.59 14.44
C SER A 400 28.32 15.68 13.36
N GLU A 401 27.16 15.73 12.68
CA GLU A 401 26.86 16.72 11.66
C GLU A 401 26.78 18.14 12.22
N LYS A 402 26.23 18.31 13.44
CA LYS A 402 26.23 19.59 14.15
C LYS A 402 27.65 20.10 14.38
N LYS A 403 28.55 19.22 14.87
CA LYS A 403 29.94 19.54 15.11
C LYS A 403 30.71 19.85 13.83
N GLN A 404 30.55 18.99 12.80
CA GLN A 404 31.26 19.12 11.52
C GLN A 404 30.93 20.43 10.79
N LEU A 405 29.68 20.87 10.85
CA LEU A 405 29.19 22.06 10.13
C LEU A 405 29.11 23.31 11.04
N ASN A 406 29.47 23.17 12.32
CA ASN A 406 29.33 24.21 13.32
C ASN A 406 27.92 24.84 13.36
N ILE A 407 26.89 23.99 13.33
CA ILE A 407 25.48 24.37 13.41
C ILE A 407 24.81 23.62 14.55
N SER A 408 23.82 24.23 15.20
CA SER A 408 23.15 23.65 16.37
C SER A 408 21.84 22.96 16.06
N TYR A 409 21.27 23.17 14.86
CA TYR A 409 19.97 22.61 14.42
C TYR A 409 19.86 22.57 12.90
N GLY A 410 18.91 21.82 12.41
CA GLY A 410 18.56 21.73 11.01
C GLY A 410 17.90 20.42 10.65
N LEU A 411 17.22 20.39 9.52
CA LEU A 411 16.61 19.21 8.95
C LEU A 411 17.33 18.81 7.67
N MET A 412 17.96 17.64 7.68
CA MET A 412 18.65 17.12 6.49
C MET A 412 17.65 16.53 5.51
N VAL A 413 17.76 16.88 4.25
CA VAL A 413 17.05 16.28 3.12
C VAL A 413 17.71 14.97 2.78
N MET A 414 17.08 13.85 3.13
CA MET A 414 17.62 12.49 2.95
C MET A 414 17.41 11.95 1.54
N LYS A 415 16.30 12.33 0.93
CA LYS A 415 15.91 11.92 -0.43
C LYS A 415 15.08 13.04 -1.05
N VAL A 416 15.24 13.24 -2.35
CA VAL A 416 14.38 14.11 -3.15
C VAL A 416 13.70 13.24 -4.21
N ASN A 417 12.39 13.22 -4.18
CA ASN A 417 11.51 12.59 -5.15
C ASN A 417 10.91 13.69 -6.06
N ASP A 418 9.99 13.33 -6.93
CA ASP A 418 9.20 14.31 -7.68
C ASP A 418 8.36 15.16 -6.72
N GLY A 419 8.41 16.49 -6.91
CA GLY A 419 7.74 17.46 -6.06
C GLY A 419 8.48 18.81 -5.99
N ALA A 420 7.98 19.70 -5.15
CA ALA A 420 8.41 21.09 -5.07
C ALA A 420 9.92 21.26 -4.82
N PHE A 421 10.56 20.37 -4.07
CA PHE A 421 12.01 20.45 -3.81
C PHE A 421 12.85 20.13 -5.04
N LYS A 422 12.45 19.13 -5.83
CA LYS A 422 13.13 18.80 -7.09
C LYS A 422 13.00 19.94 -8.09
N GLU A 423 11.82 20.52 -8.22
CA GLU A 423 11.55 21.66 -9.10
C GLU A 423 12.34 22.90 -8.70
N ALA A 424 12.50 23.14 -7.41
CA ALA A 424 13.32 24.22 -6.86
C ALA A 424 14.83 23.95 -6.93
N GLY A 425 15.28 22.76 -7.35
CA GLY A 425 16.69 22.39 -7.45
C GLY A 425 17.34 22.07 -6.09
N ILE A 426 16.56 21.75 -5.07
CA ILE A 426 17.07 21.26 -3.80
C ILE A 426 17.51 19.81 -3.96
N ASN A 427 18.70 19.46 -3.51
CA ASN A 427 19.28 18.14 -3.64
C ASN A 427 19.41 17.44 -2.29
N LYS A 428 19.56 16.11 -2.31
CA LYS A 428 19.91 15.29 -1.15
C LYS A 428 21.13 15.87 -0.43
N GLY A 429 21.09 15.84 0.90
CA GLY A 429 22.14 16.35 1.78
C GLY A 429 22.01 17.83 2.14
N PHE A 430 21.07 18.58 1.54
CA PHE A 430 20.79 19.93 1.97
C PHE A 430 20.20 19.94 3.38
N ILE A 431 20.68 20.83 4.25
CA ILE A 431 20.23 20.98 5.63
C ILE A 431 19.43 22.26 5.74
N ILE A 432 18.12 22.12 5.91
CA ILE A 432 17.19 23.23 6.11
C ILE A 432 17.38 23.81 7.50
N GLN A 433 17.71 25.08 7.61
CA GLN A 433 17.87 25.78 8.89
C GLN A 433 16.70 26.70 9.20
N LYS A 434 16.14 27.36 8.17
CA LYS A 434 14.97 28.23 8.31
C LYS A 434 14.00 28.07 7.14
N VAL A 435 12.72 28.23 7.43
CA VAL A 435 11.65 28.35 6.45
C VAL A 435 10.77 29.53 6.84
N ASN A 436 10.58 30.51 5.95
CA ASN A 436 9.83 31.75 6.19
C ASN A 436 10.28 32.41 7.53
N ASP A 437 11.60 32.52 7.73
CA ASP A 437 12.24 33.03 8.93
C ASP A 437 12.06 32.22 10.22
N VAL A 438 11.26 31.15 10.20
CA VAL A 438 11.09 30.22 11.32
C VAL A 438 12.24 29.21 11.35
N THR A 439 12.81 29.03 12.52
CA THR A 439 13.92 28.09 12.75
C THR A 439 13.42 26.63 12.71
N MET A 440 14.07 25.76 11.91
CA MET A 440 13.73 24.36 11.72
C MET A 440 14.56 23.47 12.65
N LYS A 441 14.01 23.10 13.81
CA LYS A 441 14.66 22.17 14.77
C LYS A 441 14.10 20.76 14.64
N THR A 442 12.80 20.63 14.35
CA THR A 442 12.06 19.39 14.27
C THR A 442 11.28 19.30 12.96
N ILE A 443 10.89 18.11 12.60
CA ILE A 443 9.99 17.88 11.45
C ILE A 443 8.65 18.60 11.64
N ASP A 444 8.17 18.69 12.88
CA ASP A 444 6.93 19.41 13.21
C ASP A 444 7.02 20.92 12.87
N ASP A 445 8.21 21.54 13.03
CA ASP A 445 8.43 22.93 12.62
C ASP A 445 8.25 23.11 11.11
N LEU A 446 8.81 22.17 10.31
CA LEU A 446 8.68 22.20 8.86
C LEU A 446 7.22 21.99 8.44
N GLN A 447 6.52 21.06 9.07
CA GLN A 447 5.10 20.79 8.81
C GLN A 447 4.24 22.03 9.06
N LYS A 448 4.48 22.68 10.18
CA LYS A 448 3.77 23.92 10.53
C LYS A 448 4.01 25.02 9.50
N ALA A 449 5.26 25.19 9.08
CA ALA A 449 5.64 26.17 8.06
C ALA A 449 4.97 25.88 6.70
N VAL A 450 4.92 24.59 6.27
CA VAL A 450 4.23 24.16 5.04
C VAL A 450 2.74 24.43 5.15
N LYS A 451 2.12 24.08 6.27
CA LYS A 451 0.68 24.32 6.49
C LYS A 451 0.33 25.79 6.48
N GLU A 452 1.10 26.63 7.13
CA GLU A 452 0.91 28.09 7.13
C GLU A 452 1.07 28.69 5.73
N ALA A 453 2.09 28.24 4.98
CA ALA A 453 2.29 28.68 3.61
C ALA A 453 1.17 28.22 2.65
N SER A 454 0.68 27.00 2.80
CA SER A 454 -0.36 26.45 1.92
C SER A 454 -1.72 27.18 1.98
N VAL A 455 -2.00 27.88 3.08
CA VAL A 455 -3.22 28.70 3.25
C VAL A 455 -2.96 30.20 3.01
N SER A 456 -1.72 30.60 2.72
CA SER A 456 -1.38 31.97 2.43
C SER A 456 -1.83 32.41 1.01
N LYS A 457 -1.87 33.72 0.76
CA LYS A 457 -2.18 34.28 -0.57
C LYS A 457 -1.11 33.95 -1.61
N ASP A 458 0.14 33.80 -1.15
CA ASP A 458 1.30 33.44 -1.96
C ASP A 458 1.92 32.18 -1.33
N PRO A 459 1.56 30.97 -1.81
CA PRO A 459 1.96 29.70 -1.22
C PRO A 459 3.42 29.36 -1.59
N VAL A 460 4.38 30.09 -1.06
CA VAL A 460 5.81 29.91 -1.27
C VAL A 460 6.52 29.69 0.06
N LEU A 461 7.43 28.74 0.11
CA LEU A 461 8.39 28.56 1.21
C LEU A 461 9.71 29.22 0.84
N TYR A 462 10.14 30.18 1.61
CA TYR A 462 11.49 30.75 1.52
C TYR A 462 12.40 29.97 2.44
N ILE A 463 13.22 29.09 1.84
CA ILE A 463 14.04 28.12 2.56
C ILE A 463 15.49 28.59 2.58
N GLN A 464 16.09 28.65 3.78
CA GLN A 464 17.50 28.91 4.00
C GLN A 464 18.16 27.68 4.62
N GLY A 465 19.34 27.31 4.14
CA GLY A 465 20.08 26.18 4.69
C GLY A 465 21.50 26.08 4.17
N VAL A 466 22.13 24.94 4.45
CA VAL A 466 23.54 24.70 4.17
C VAL A 466 23.74 23.29 3.62
N TYR A 467 24.60 23.11 2.63
CA TYR A 467 25.08 21.81 2.19
C TYR A 467 26.22 21.28 3.07
N PRO A 468 26.51 19.97 3.09
CA PRO A 468 27.63 19.38 3.84
C PRO A 468 29.00 19.98 3.49
N THR A 469 29.11 20.64 2.33
CA THR A 469 30.31 21.39 1.90
C THR A 469 30.47 22.75 2.61
N GLY A 470 29.51 23.12 3.47
CA GLY A 470 29.46 24.44 4.10
C GLY A 470 28.85 25.56 3.24
N LYS A 471 28.43 25.25 1.98
CA LYS A 471 27.80 26.22 1.09
C LYS A 471 26.39 26.55 1.57
N LYS A 472 26.17 27.83 1.96
CA LYS A 472 24.82 28.34 2.24
C LYS A 472 24.05 28.53 0.95
N SER A 473 22.76 28.16 0.95
CA SER A 473 21.87 28.31 -0.19
C SER A 473 20.49 28.75 0.26
N TYR A 474 19.76 29.41 -0.64
CA TYR A 474 18.43 29.96 -0.42
C TYR A 474 17.55 29.51 -1.60
N PHE A 475 16.35 29.08 -1.29
CA PHE A 475 15.38 28.60 -2.28
C PHE A 475 14.03 29.23 -2.03
N ALA A 476 13.34 29.60 -3.11
CA ALA A 476 11.92 29.90 -3.09
C ALA A 476 11.19 28.67 -3.67
N VAL A 477 10.43 27.99 -2.86
CA VAL A 477 9.75 26.74 -3.20
C VAL A 477 8.25 26.99 -3.26
N PRO A 478 7.64 27.11 -4.46
CA PRO A 478 6.20 27.22 -4.58
C PRO A 478 5.53 25.95 -4.09
N ILE A 479 4.50 26.08 -3.26
CA ILE A 479 3.64 24.97 -2.85
C ILE A 479 2.37 25.11 -3.67
N SER A 480 2.32 24.46 -4.84
CA SER A 480 1.06 24.36 -5.58
C SER A 480 0.13 23.39 -4.85
N LYS A 481 -1.15 23.85 -4.69
CA LYS A 481 -2.23 22.94 -4.28
C LYS A 481 -2.44 21.86 -5.30
#